data_6be04514c16d99f9b0687b89377e639a
#
_entry.id   6be04514c16d99f9b0687b89377e639a
#
_cell.length_a   1.000
_cell.length_b   1.000
_cell.length_c   1.000
_cell.angle_alpha   90.00
_cell.angle_beta   90.00
_cell.angle_gamma   90.00
#
_symmetry.space_group_name_H-M   'P 1'
#
loop_
_entity.id
_entity.type
_entity.pdbx_description
1 polymer ?
#
loop_
_entity_poly.entity_id
_entity_poly.type
_entity_poly.pdbx_seq_one_letter_code
_entity_poly.pdbx_strand_id
1 'polypeptide(L)'
;MKTVRLTMAQALVRFLENQYIEVDGEQSRFVRGVFIIPGHGNVVGLGQALSQEAKHLEIWHGQNEQGMAQAAVAFAKQMKRKQICVATSSVGPGAANMVTACGTATANNLSLIHISEPTRPY
;
A
#
# COMPACT_ATOMS: atom_id res chain seq x y z
N MET A 1 9.90 -11.27 -25.97
CA MET A 1 9.19 -10.65 -24.80
C MET A 1 8.92 -9.18 -25.11
N LYS A 2 7.69 -8.72 -24.92
CA LYS A 2 7.36 -7.29 -25.10
C LYS A 2 7.77 -6.55 -23.82
N THR A 3 8.76 -5.67 -23.90
CA THR A 3 9.20 -4.85 -22.76
C THR A 3 8.37 -3.57 -22.69
N VAL A 4 8.09 -3.10 -21.48
CA VAL A 4 7.40 -1.82 -21.24
C VAL A 4 8.31 -0.96 -20.37
N ARG A 5 8.46 0.30 -20.73
CA ARG A 5 9.21 1.29 -19.96
C ARG A 5 8.26 1.99 -18.99
N LEU A 6 8.56 1.91 -17.71
CA LEU A 6 7.75 2.46 -16.62
C LEU A 6 8.64 3.22 -15.64
N THR A 7 8.06 4.19 -14.94
CA THR A 7 8.66 4.69 -13.71
C THR A 7 8.52 3.64 -12.60
N MET A 8 9.33 3.74 -11.55
CA MET A 8 9.21 2.83 -10.39
C MET A 8 7.79 2.87 -9.79
N ALA A 9 7.20 4.05 -9.65
CA ALA A 9 5.85 4.21 -9.12
C ALA A 9 4.79 3.54 -10.00
N GLN A 10 4.88 3.70 -11.32
CA GLN A 10 3.99 2.99 -12.26
C GLN A 10 4.15 1.48 -12.19
N ALA A 11 5.38 0.99 -12.10
CA ALA A 11 5.64 -0.43 -11.97
C ALA A 11 5.06 -0.99 -10.65
N LEU A 12 5.21 -0.25 -9.55
CA LEU A 12 4.65 -0.61 -8.25
C LEU A 12 3.12 -0.68 -8.30
N VAL A 13 2.44 0.34 -8.84
CA VAL A 13 0.98 0.35 -8.94
C VAL A 13 0.49 -0.83 -9.78
N ARG A 14 1.12 -1.09 -10.93
CA ARG A 14 0.78 -2.26 -11.77
C ARG A 14 1.04 -3.58 -11.06
N PHE A 15 2.09 -3.66 -10.25
CA PHE A 15 2.34 -4.85 -9.44
C PHE A 15 1.20 -5.07 -8.44
N LEU A 16 0.80 -4.05 -7.70
CA LEU A 16 -0.30 -4.14 -6.72
C LEU A 16 -1.64 -4.50 -7.38
N GLU A 17 -1.93 -3.94 -8.55
CA GLU A 17 -3.13 -4.25 -9.33
C GLU A 17 -3.24 -5.71 -9.75
N ASN A 18 -2.11 -6.37 -9.92
CA ASN A 18 -2.04 -7.74 -10.43
C ASN A 18 -1.76 -8.79 -9.34
N GLN A 19 -1.98 -8.45 -8.07
CA GLN A 19 -1.88 -9.43 -6.99
C GLN A 19 -3.21 -10.15 -6.80
N TYR A 20 -3.18 -11.46 -6.90
CA TYR A 20 -4.34 -12.33 -6.73
C TYR A 20 -4.05 -13.39 -5.68
N ILE A 21 -5.11 -13.83 -5.02
CA ILE A 21 -5.09 -14.97 -4.10
C ILE A 21 -6.16 -15.97 -4.55
N GLU A 22 -5.87 -17.23 -4.40
CA GLU A 22 -6.84 -18.31 -4.62
C GLU A 22 -7.14 -18.98 -3.28
N VAL A 23 -8.41 -19.08 -2.93
CA VAL A 23 -8.89 -19.75 -1.71
C VAL A 23 -10.09 -20.60 -2.08
N ASP A 24 -10.01 -21.89 -1.76
CA ASP A 24 -11.08 -22.85 -2.03
C ASP A 24 -11.49 -22.91 -3.52
N GLY A 25 -10.54 -22.70 -4.43
CA GLY A 25 -10.77 -22.69 -5.88
C GLY A 25 -11.33 -21.37 -6.44
N GLU A 26 -11.57 -20.38 -5.59
CA GLU A 26 -12.00 -19.04 -6.01
C GLU A 26 -10.82 -18.08 -6.03
N GLN A 27 -10.57 -17.47 -7.19
CA GLN A 27 -9.54 -16.46 -7.34
C GLN A 27 -10.13 -15.06 -7.10
N SER A 28 -9.46 -14.27 -6.28
CA SER A 28 -9.84 -12.89 -5.97
C SER A 28 -8.64 -11.96 -5.95
N ARG A 29 -8.87 -10.65 -6.08
CA ARG A 29 -7.81 -9.66 -5.93
C ARG A 29 -7.35 -9.60 -4.49
N PHE A 30 -6.03 -9.67 -4.30
CA PHE A 30 -5.44 -9.65 -2.98
C PHE A 30 -5.34 -8.24 -2.38
N VAL A 31 -4.99 -7.24 -3.20
CA VAL A 31 -4.90 -5.85 -2.75
C VAL A 31 -6.19 -5.10 -3.07
N ARG A 32 -6.87 -4.63 -2.03
CA ARG A 32 -8.11 -3.86 -2.15
C ARG A 32 -7.86 -2.43 -2.57
N GLY A 33 -6.89 -1.79 -1.93
CA GLY A 33 -6.61 -0.39 -2.19
C GLY A 33 -5.44 0.14 -1.38
N VAL A 34 -5.25 1.44 -1.48
CA VAL A 34 -4.11 2.16 -0.92
C VAL A 34 -4.58 3.32 -0.06
N PHE A 35 -4.18 3.33 1.20
CA PHE A 35 -4.24 4.51 2.05
C PHE A 35 -3.06 5.42 1.71
N ILE A 36 -3.36 6.65 1.29
CA ILE A 36 -2.35 7.62 0.92
C ILE A 36 -2.35 8.83 1.85
N ILE A 37 -1.16 9.37 2.05
CA ILE A 37 -0.96 10.66 2.69
C ILE A 37 -0.06 11.51 1.77
N PRO A 38 -0.36 12.80 1.59
CA PRO A 38 0.50 13.68 0.83
C PRO A 38 1.87 13.78 1.49
N GLY A 39 2.92 13.59 0.71
CA GLY A 39 4.30 13.75 1.12
C GLY A 39 5.11 14.35 -0.02
N HIS A 40 6.33 14.79 0.23
CA HIS A 40 7.14 15.54 -0.74
C HIS A 40 7.34 14.80 -2.07
N GLY A 41 7.63 13.50 -2.05
CA GLY A 41 7.80 12.67 -3.24
C GLY A 41 6.56 11.88 -3.62
N ASN A 42 5.70 11.56 -2.67
CA ASN A 42 4.51 10.72 -2.91
C ASN A 42 3.50 11.39 -3.84
N VAL A 43 3.36 12.72 -3.81
CA VAL A 43 2.37 13.44 -4.63
C VAL A 43 2.69 13.28 -6.12
N VAL A 44 3.90 13.64 -6.53
CA VAL A 44 4.30 13.64 -7.95
C VAL A 44 4.77 12.28 -8.46
N GLY A 45 5.12 11.38 -7.56
CA GLY A 45 5.53 10.02 -7.91
C GLY A 45 4.36 9.04 -7.82
N LEU A 46 4.09 8.59 -6.60
CA LEU A 46 3.10 7.54 -6.34
C LEU A 46 1.66 8.04 -6.58
N GLY A 47 1.31 9.25 -6.15
CA GLY A 47 -0.03 9.81 -6.34
C GLY A 47 -0.38 9.95 -7.82
N GLN A 48 0.56 10.45 -8.63
CA GLN A 48 0.37 10.52 -10.08
C GLN A 48 0.24 9.12 -10.70
N ALA A 49 1.08 8.16 -10.29
CA ALA A 49 1.00 6.80 -10.81
C ALA A 49 -0.33 6.12 -10.43
N LEU A 50 -0.82 6.30 -9.20
CA LEU A 50 -2.13 5.81 -8.78
C LEU A 50 -3.25 6.42 -9.62
N SER A 51 -3.21 7.73 -9.86
CA SER A 51 -4.22 8.41 -10.70
C SER A 51 -4.23 7.91 -12.15
N GLN A 52 -3.09 7.53 -12.69
CA GLN A 52 -2.96 7.11 -14.09
C GLN A 52 -3.13 5.61 -14.32
N GLU A 53 -2.67 4.80 -13.39
CA GLU A 53 -2.53 3.34 -13.59
C GLU A 53 -3.52 2.52 -12.76
N ALA A 54 -4.05 3.04 -11.65
CA ALA A 54 -4.98 2.31 -10.81
C ALA A 54 -6.34 2.16 -11.51
N LYS A 55 -6.77 0.94 -11.72
CA LYS A 55 -8.05 0.59 -12.35
C LYS A 55 -9.04 0.00 -11.35
N HIS A 56 -8.54 -0.73 -10.40
CA HIS A 56 -9.30 -1.48 -9.42
C HIS A 56 -8.92 -1.16 -7.97
N LEU A 57 -7.73 -0.60 -7.76
CA LEU A 57 -7.30 -0.16 -6.43
C LEU A 57 -8.14 1.03 -5.99
N GLU A 58 -8.78 0.92 -4.86
CA GLU A 58 -9.42 2.04 -4.18
C GLU A 58 -8.36 2.93 -3.52
N ILE A 59 -8.57 4.24 -3.53
CA ILE A 59 -7.61 5.21 -2.99
C ILE A 59 -8.29 5.99 -1.88
N TRP A 60 -7.74 5.90 -0.67
CA TRP A 60 -8.27 6.60 0.49
C TRP A 60 -7.23 7.56 1.06
N HIS A 61 -7.64 8.80 1.29
CA HIS A 61 -6.81 9.81 1.93
C HIS A 61 -6.92 9.68 3.45
N GLY A 62 -5.77 9.52 4.10
CA GLY A 62 -5.68 9.44 5.55
C GLY A 62 -5.27 10.76 6.19
N GLN A 63 -5.50 10.88 7.49
CA GLN A 63 -5.13 12.03 8.28
C GLN A 63 -3.77 11.89 8.94
N ASN A 64 -3.36 10.66 9.24
CA ASN A 64 -2.04 10.34 9.75
C ASN A 64 -1.68 8.87 9.44
N GLU A 65 -0.39 8.60 9.44
CA GLU A 65 0.18 7.31 9.04
C GLU A 65 -0.19 6.17 10.00
N GLN A 66 -0.21 6.43 11.31
CA GLN A 66 -0.55 5.42 12.30
C GLN A 66 -2.00 4.95 12.12
N GLY A 67 -2.93 5.88 11.97
CA GLY A 67 -4.34 5.57 11.74
C GLY A 67 -4.58 4.77 10.47
N MET A 68 -3.93 5.17 9.37
CA MET A 68 -4.00 4.45 8.09
C MET A 68 -3.46 3.02 8.20
N ALA A 69 -2.30 2.86 8.82
CA ALA A 69 -1.69 1.54 8.99
C ALA A 69 -2.51 0.65 9.91
N GLN A 70 -3.07 1.17 11.01
CA GLN A 70 -3.97 0.43 11.88
C GLN A 70 -5.27 0.04 11.15
N ALA A 71 -5.83 0.93 10.33
CA ALA A 71 -6.99 0.61 9.51
C ALA A 71 -6.69 -0.52 8.51
N ALA A 72 -5.52 -0.49 7.86
CA ALA A 72 -5.08 -1.55 6.95
C ALA A 72 -4.91 -2.90 7.67
N VAL A 73 -4.35 -2.90 8.89
CA VAL A 73 -4.22 -4.09 9.74
C VAL A 73 -5.59 -4.63 10.15
N ALA A 74 -6.50 -3.75 10.58
CA ALA A 74 -7.86 -4.15 10.94
C ALA A 74 -8.63 -4.71 9.76
N PHE A 75 -8.49 -4.11 8.57
CA PHE A 75 -9.07 -4.61 7.33
C PHE A 75 -8.57 -6.03 7.01
N ALA A 76 -7.26 -6.26 7.03
CA ALA A 76 -6.69 -7.57 6.76
C ALA A 76 -7.20 -8.65 7.73
N LYS A 77 -7.38 -8.28 9.01
CA LYS A 77 -7.97 -9.16 10.02
C LYS A 77 -9.43 -9.47 9.73
N GLN A 78 -10.23 -8.45 9.43
CA GLN A 78 -11.66 -8.59 9.10
C GLN A 78 -11.89 -9.44 7.85
N MET A 79 -11.05 -9.26 6.84
CA MET A 79 -11.08 -10.04 5.60
C MET A 79 -10.49 -11.45 5.76
N LYS A 80 -10.15 -11.88 6.98
CA LYS A 80 -9.57 -13.20 7.27
C LYS A 80 -8.34 -13.50 6.42
N ARG A 81 -7.50 -12.49 6.17
CA ARG A 81 -6.28 -12.53 5.33
C ARG A 81 -6.51 -12.77 3.83
N LYS A 82 -7.76 -12.76 3.37
CA LYS A 82 -8.09 -12.93 1.94
C LYS A 82 -7.89 -11.65 1.13
N GLN A 83 -7.87 -10.49 1.79
CA GLN A 83 -7.53 -9.19 1.19
C GLN A 83 -6.73 -8.34 2.15
N ILE A 84 -5.92 -7.47 1.59
CA ILE A 84 -5.12 -6.48 2.33
C ILE A 84 -5.27 -5.08 1.74
N CYS A 85 -4.87 -4.09 2.51
CA CYS A 85 -4.64 -2.73 2.04
C CYS A 85 -3.16 -2.37 2.14
N VAL A 86 -2.75 -1.46 1.28
CA VAL A 86 -1.43 -0.81 1.33
C VAL A 86 -1.57 0.48 2.12
N ALA A 87 -0.57 0.83 2.91
CA ALA A 87 -0.49 2.13 3.56
C ALA A 87 0.81 2.83 3.17
N THR A 88 0.71 4.11 2.83
CA THR A 88 1.90 4.92 2.50
C THR A 88 2.23 5.85 3.64
N SER A 89 3.49 6.21 3.75
CA SER A 89 3.95 7.20 4.73
C SER A 89 4.77 8.29 4.07
N SER A 90 4.78 9.45 4.71
CA SER A 90 5.79 10.45 4.45
C SER A 90 7.14 10.03 5.05
N VAL A 91 8.20 10.75 4.70
CA VAL A 91 9.57 10.51 5.16
C VAL A 91 9.72 10.77 6.67
N GLY A 92 10.63 10.04 7.31
CA GLY A 92 11.06 10.29 8.69
C GLY A 92 9.95 10.03 9.73
N PRO A 93 9.43 11.08 10.41
CA PRO A 93 8.44 10.93 11.48
C PRO A 93 7.16 10.20 11.04
N GLY A 94 6.72 10.41 9.79
CA GLY A 94 5.58 9.72 9.23
C GLY A 94 5.80 8.20 9.16
N ALA A 95 6.94 7.78 8.64
CA ALA A 95 7.31 6.36 8.61
C ALA A 95 7.44 5.78 10.03
N ALA A 96 8.09 6.51 10.95
CA ALA A 96 8.21 6.10 12.35
C ALA A 96 6.83 5.93 13.03
N ASN A 97 5.85 6.74 12.65
CA ASN A 97 4.49 6.66 13.18
C ASN A 97 3.75 5.35 12.83
N MET A 98 4.22 4.60 11.86
CA MET A 98 3.64 3.30 11.46
C MET A 98 4.19 2.11 12.27
N VAL A 99 5.25 2.28 13.05
CA VAL A 99 5.95 1.18 13.73
C VAL A 99 5.01 0.37 14.63
N THR A 100 4.14 1.02 15.38
CA THR A 100 3.16 0.33 16.23
C THR A 100 2.21 -0.56 15.42
N ALA A 101 1.73 -0.06 14.27
CA ALA A 101 0.87 -0.85 13.39
C ALA A 101 1.61 -2.04 12.77
N CYS A 102 2.87 -1.86 12.39
CA CYS A 102 3.71 -2.95 11.89
C CYS A 102 3.91 -4.03 12.98
N GLY A 103 4.17 -3.61 14.23
CA GLY A 103 4.24 -4.52 15.37
C GLY A 103 2.94 -5.29 15.60
N THR A 104 1.80 -4.61 15.51
CA THR A 104 0.47 -5.24 15.61
C THR A 104 0.24 -6.25 14.48
N ALA A 105 0.59 -5.90 13.24
CA ALA A 105 0.49 -6.83 12.11
C ALA A 105 1.35 -8.07 12.32
N THR A 106 2.60 -7.89 12.74
CA THR A 106 3.54 -8.98 13.02
C THR A 106 3.02 -9.91 14.13
N ALA A 107 2.56 -9.35 15.24
CA ALA A 107 2.03 -10.12 16.37
C ALA A 107 0.77 -10.94 16.01
N ASN A 108 0.02 -10.49 15.01
CA ASN A 108 -1.18 -11.19 14.54
C ASN A 108 -0.96 -12.00 13.25
N ASN A 109 0.27 -12.10 12.76
CA ASN A 109 0.61 -12.76 11.48
C ASN A 109 -0.24 -12.22 10.30
N LEU A 110 -0.41 -10.89 10.23
CA LEU A 110 -1.18 -10.22 9.19
C LEU A 110 -0.24 -9.57 8.16
N SER A 111 -0.63 -9.61 6.90
CA SER A 111 0.09 -8.91 5.84
C SER A 111 -0.27 -7.43 5.86
N LEU A 112 0.75 -6.61 5.89
CA LEU A 112 0.68 -5.16 5.71
C LEU A 112 1.76 -4.75 4.71
N ILE A 113 1.36 -4.11 3.61
CA ILE A 113 2.31 -3.50 2.69
C ILE A 113 2.45 -2.03 3.08
N HIS A 114 3.67 -1.62 3.35
CA HIS A 114 4.05 -0.28 3.73
C HIS A 114 5.00 0.31 2.68
N ILE A 115 4.69 1.52 2.23
CA ILE A 115 5.49 2.25 1.25
C ILE A 115 5.92 3.57 1.88
N SER A 116 7.23 3.71 2.09
CA SER A 116 7.84 4.97 2.55
C SER A 116 8.40 5.76 1.39
N GLU A 117 8.39 7.07 1.53
CA GLU A 117 9.15 7.94 0.64
C GLU A 117 10.64 7.60 0.71
N PRO A 118 11.34 7.58 -0.43
CA PRO A 118 12.77 7.38 -0.43
C PRO A 118 13.46 8.56 0.28
N THR A 119 14.40 8.24 1.16
CA THR A 119 15.30 9.24 1.72
C THR A 119 16.19 9.78 0.61
N ARG A 120 16.37 11.09 0.54
CA ARG A 120 17.36 11.67 -0.37
C ARG A 120 18.74 11.23 0.08
N PRO A 121 19.60 10.69 -0.79
CA PRO A 121 21.02 10.54 -0.47
C PRO A 121 21.59 11.95 -0.26
N TYR A 122 22.29 12.15 0.82
CA TYR A 122 23.02 13.39 1.12
C TYR A 122 24.23 13.51 0.21
#